data_bf1eff5eb4cae2e662b509545e0e8055
#
_entry.id   bf1eff5eb4cae2e662b509545e0e8055
#
_cell.length_a   1.000
_cell.length_b   1.000
_cell.length_c   1.000
_cell.angle_alpha   90.00
_cell.angle_beta   90.00
_cell.angle_gamma   90.00
#
_symmetry.space_group_name_H-M   'P 1'
#
loop_
_entity.id
_entity.type
_entity.pdbx_description
1 polymer ?
#
loop_
_entity_poly.entity_id
_entity_poly.type
_entity_poly.pdbx_seq_one_letter_code
_entity_poly.pdbx_strand_id
1 'polypeptide(L)'
;MSTPVIAEYGSAYLKETYLKPAIAGDAVTAIAVTEPDAGSDVAAIKTTAQRQGDYFVINGSKIYITNGTQADFLTLLAKTSEEPGYHSFSLLVVPSSLPGVTVGRKLEKLGTHISDTAELFFDNVRIPARNLIGKENEGFIYQMKQFQHERIALLPFAYVAARDIIDMTVEHIRKRVVFGKPLITRQVLRHRLANWLTEIECLKQLVYHIVRMKAAGLDATKEISMGKVVAGQLLTEVADGCLQMYGGLGFMNEMIISRYFRDARGLPIAGGAEEVMLDYIAQMEGY
;
A
#
# COMPACT_ATOMS: atom_id res chain seq x y z
N MET A 1 3.55 8.03 -2.51
CA MET A 1 3.12 7.57 -1.16
C MET A 1 4.14 7.84 -0.07
N SER A 2 5.44 7.88 -0.34
CA SER A 2 6.50 8.13 0.66
C SER A 2 6.65 9.58 1.14
N THR A 3 6.04 10.54 0.44
CA THR A 3 6.22 11.98 0.70
C THR A 3 5.45 12.57 1.89
N PRO A 4 4.27 12.08 2.33
CA PRO A 4 3.53 12.70 3.43
C PRO A 4 4.32 12.82 4.72
N VAL A 5 5.12 11.81 5.06
CA VAL A 5 5.96 11.83 6.27
C VAL A 5 7.04 12.92 6.21
N ILE A 6 7.60 13.19 5.02
CA ILE A 6 8.54 14.30 4.82
C ILE A 6 7.82 15.64 4.92
N ALA A 7 6.59 15.74 4.39
CA ALA A 7 5.78 16.95 4.48
C ALA A 7 5.44 17.31 5.94
N GLU A 8 5.11 16.32 6.76
CA GLU A 8 4.68 16.51 8.15
C GLU A 8 5.87 16.69 9.09
N TYR A 9 6.89 15.82 9.02
CA TYR A 9 7.98 15.77 10.00
C TYR A 9 9.35 16.19 9.45
N GLY A 10 9.48 16.38 8.14
CA GLY A 10 10.75 16.74 7.51
C GLY A 10 11.20 18.16 7.86
N SER A 11 12.52 18.31 8.04
CA SER A 11 13.16 19.62 8.17
C SER A 11 12.99 20.47 6.89
N ALA A 12 13.26 21.77 6.97
CA ALA A 12 13.27 22.66 5.80
C ALA A 12 14.19 22.12 4.69
N TYR A 13 15.36 21.57 5.08
CA TYR A 13 16.28 20.93 4.14
C TYR A 13 15.64 19.73 3.43
N LEU A 14 14.99 18.82 4.15
CA LEU A 14 14.36 17.64 3.54
C LEU A 14 13.20 18.03 2.61
N LYS A 15 12.43 19.05 3.02
CA LYS A 15 11.32 19.55 2.19
C LYS A 15 11.81 20.17 0.89
N GLU A 16 12.86 20.97 0.95
CA GLU A 16 13.43 21.63 -0.23
C GLU A 16 14.12 20.61 -1.15
N THR A 17 14.93 19.72 -0.57
CA THR A 17 15.82 18.84 -1.36
C THR A 17 15.10 17.62 -1.93
N TYR A 18 14.11 17.07 -1.22
CA TYR A 18 13.49 15.80 -1.58
C TYR A 18 11.98 15.91 -1.82
N LEU A 19 11.26 16.67 -0.99
CA LEU A 19 9.80 16.74 -1.13
C LEU A 19 9.39 17.54 -2.38
N LYS A 20 9.99 18.71 -2.60
CA LYS A 20 9.66 19.56 -3.77
C LYS A 20 9.84 18.82 -5.09
N PRO A 21 11.02 18.22 -5.40
CA PRO A 21 11.19 17.45 -6.63
C PRO A 21 10.21 16.29 -6.77
N ALA A 22 9.91 15.59 -5.65
CA ALA A 22 8.97 14.48 -5.69
C ALA A 22 7.53 14.94 -5.99
N ILE A 23 7.10 16.09 -5.48
CA ILE A 23 5.78 16.68 -5.80
C ILE A 23 5.73 17.19 -7.24
N ALA A 24 6.83 17.76 -7.74
CA ALA A 24 6.93 18.21 -9.12
C ALA A 24 6.95 17.05 -10.14
N GLY A 25 7.21 15.82 -9.69
CA GLY A 25 7.37 14.67 -10.56
C GLY A 25 8.79 14.49 -11.11
N ASP A 26 9.74 15.26 -10.61
CA ASP A 26 11.15 15.23 -11.02
C ASP A 26 11.95 14.15 -10.29
N ALA A 27 11.35 13.53 -9.24
CA ALA A 27 11.98 12.46 -8.47
C ALA A 27 10.97 11.36 -8.10
N VAL A 28 11.36 10.12 -8.32
CA VAL A 28 10.62 8.93 -7.91
C VAL A 28 11.04 8.52 -6.50
N THR A 29 10.08 8.11 -5.68
CA THR A 29 10.36 7.76 -4.29
C THR A 29 9.82 6.37 -3.95
N ALA A 30 10.44 5.70 -2.96
CA ALA A 30 9.99 4.44 -2.43
C ALA A 30 9.96 4.43 -0.90
N ILE A 31 9.07 3.60 -0.34
CA ILE A 31 9.00 3.32 1.10
C ILE A 31 9.75 2.01 1.34
N ALA A 32 10.77 2.05 2.18
CA ALA A 32 11.63 0.92 2.48
C ALA A 32 11.47 0.50 3.95
N VAL A 33 10.49 -0.37 4.23
CA VAL A 33 10.16 -0.85 5.59
C VAL A 33 10.31 -2.36 5.68
N THR A 34 9.58 -3.11 4.85
CA THR A 34 9.47 -4.57 4.90
C THR A 34 10.81 -5.27 4.68
N GLU A 35 11.06 -6.31 5.48
CA GLU A 35 12.23 -7.20 5.37
C GLU A 35 11.78 -8.65 5.13
N PRO A 36 12.70 -9.57 4.72
CA PRO A 36 12.33 -10.96 4.47
C PRO A 36 11.61 -11.63 5.64
N ASP A 37 12.00 -11.30 6.88
CA ASP A 37 11.46 -11.88 8.11
C ASP A 37 10.50 -10.94 8.87
N ALA A 38 10.25 -9.73 8.35
CA ALA A 38 9.47 -8.69 9.05
C ALA A 38 8.56 -7.92 8.09
N GLY A 39 7.33 -8.39 7.92
CA GLY A 39 6.26 -7.76 7.14
C GLY A 39 5.18 -7.17 8.04
N SER A 40 4.26 -8.00 8.52
CA SER A 40 3.18 -7.57 9.44
C SER A 40 3.74 -7.10 10.78
N ASP A 41 4.73 -7.79 11.32
CA ASP A 41 5.48 -7.36 12.51
C ASP A 41 6.61 -6.40 12.09
N VAL A 42 6.27 -5.13 11.93
CA VAL A 42 7.22 -4.08 11.55
C VAL A 42 8.29 -3.86 12.63
N ALA A 43 8.00 -4.16 13.90
CA ALA A 43 8.96 -4.01 14.99
C ALA A 43 10.09 -5.05 14.96
N ALA A 44 9.91 -6.14 14.20
CA ALA A 44 10.93 -7.19 14.03
C ALA A 44 11.99 -6.89 12.95
N ILE A 45 11.98 -5.70 12.33
CA ILE A 45 13.01 -5.35 11.33
C ILE A 45 14.40 -5.35 11.95
N LYS A 46 15.39 -5.76 11.13
CA LYS A 46 16.80 -5.93 11.54
C LYS A 46 17.74 -4.91 10.89
N THR A 47 17.31 -4.20 9.85
CA THR A 47 18.11 -3.12 9.24
C THR A 47 18.45 -2.09 10.28
N THR A 48 19.74 -1.80 10.42
CA THR A 48 20.29 -0.84 11.40
C THR A 48 20.74 0.46 10.74
N ALA A 49 20.71 1.54 11.49
CA ALA A 49 21.29 2.83 11.13
C ALA A 49 22.04 3.38 12.35
N GLN A 50 23.30 3.06 12.48
CA GLN A 50 24.13 3.48 13.61
C GLN A 50 24.62 4.90 13.45
N ARG A 51 24.40 5.75 14.45
CA ARG A 51 24.87 7.12 14.44
C ARG A 51 26.37 7.19 14.72
N GLN A 52 27.11 7.86 13.84
CA GLN A 52 28.56 8.12 13.96
C GLN A 52 28.79 9.62 13.75
N GLY A 53 28.67 10.40 14.82
CA GLY A 53 28.79 11.86 14.75
C GLY A 53 27.70 12.46 13.86
N ASP A 54 28.10 13.11 12.78
CA ASP A 54 27.20 13.79 11.84
C ASP A 54 26.65 12.87 10.72
N TYR A 55 26.82 11.54 10.85
CA TYR A 55 26.36 10.55 9.88
C TYR A 55 25.60 9.42 10.54
N PHE A 56 24.75 8.76 9.76
CA PHE A 56 24.29 7.40 10.02
C PHE A 56 24.98 6.43 9.07
N VAL A 57 25.33 5.25 9.57
CA VAL A 57 25.84 4.11 8.78
C VAL A 57 24.76 3.04 8.76
N ILE A 58 24.25 2.71 7.58
CA ILE A 58 23.11 1.83 7.38
C ILE A 58 23.59 0.48 6.87
N ASN A 59 23.09 -0.61 7.50
CA ASN A 59 23.33 -1.98 7.10
C ASN A 59 22.03 -2.80 7.18
N GLY A 60 21.75 -3.63 6.16
CA GLY A 60 20.59 -4.49 6.13
C GLY A 60 20.01 -4.70 4.74
N SER A 61 18.76 -5.15 4.69
CA SER A 61 18.06 -5.40 3.43
C SER A 61 16.57 -5.12 3.56
N LYS A 62 15.94 -4.77 2.45
CA LYS A 62 14.49 -4.55 2.34
C LYS A 62 13.94 -5.33 1.15
N ILE A 63 12.71 -5.80 1.25
CA ILE A 63 12.06 -6.58 0.19
C ILE A 63 10.65 -6.06 -0.08
N TYR A 64 10.12 -6.38 -1.24
CA TYR A 64 8.81 -5.93 -1.74
C TYR A 64 8.70 -4.41 -1.86
N ILE A 65 9.80 -3.74 -2.17
CA ILE A 65 9.84 -2.27 -2.26
C ILE A 65 9.33 -1.82 -3.62
N THR A 66 8.13 -1.25 -3.63
CA THR A 66 7.54 -0.62 -4.82
C THR A 66 8.38 0.58 -5.25
N ASN A 67 8.58 0.74 -6.56
CA ASN A 67 9.51 1.67 -7.18
C ASN A 67 10.99 1.40 -6.85
N GLY A 68 11.33 0.27 -6.23
CA GLY A 68 12.69 -0.01 -5.77
C GLY A 68 13.74 -0.02 -6.88
N THR A 69 13.35 -0.31 -8.14
CA THR A 69 14.27 -0.30 -9.29
C THR A 69 14.53 1.09 -9.88
N GLN A 70 13.71 2.08 -9.56
CA GLN A 70 13.72 3.39 -10.21
C GLN A 70 13.69 4.58 -9.22
N ALA A 71 13.64 4.31 -7.91
CA ALA A 71 13.58 5.36 -6.91
C ALA A 71 14.87 6.19 -6.89
N ASP A 72 14.75 7.51 -6.90
CA ASP A 72 15.85 8.44 -6.67
C ASP A 72 16.23 8.50 -5.18
N PHE A 73 15.25 8.33 -4.29
CA PHE A 73 15.48 8.20 -2.87
C PHE A 73 14.42 7.35 -2.16
N LEU A 74 14.78 6.87 -0.99
CA LEU A 74 13.96 6.03 -0.14
C LEU A 74 13.60 6.75 1.15
N THR A 75 12.38 6.51 1.67
CA THR A 75 12.10 6.71 3.10
C THR A 75 12.30 5.37 3.79
N LEU A 76 13.40 5.25 4.52
CA LEU A 76 13.88 4.01 5.14
C LEU A 76 13.57 3.99 6.63
N LEU A 77 12.86 2.97 7.10
CA LEU A 77 12.75 2.66 8.52
C LEU A 77 13.89 1.73 8.93
N ALA A 78 14.69 2.14 9.91
CA ALA A 78 15.82 1.36 10.43
C ALA A 78 15.91 1.48 11.94
N LYS A 79 16.52 0.47 12.57
CA LYS A 79 16.81 0.44 14.00
C LYS A 79 18.02 1.33 14.31
N THR A 80 17.83 2.30 15.20
CA THR A 80 18.86 3.28 15.59
C THR A 80 19.30 3.14 17.04
N SER A 81 18.59 2.33 17.85
CA SER A 81 18.89 2.06 19.25
C SER A 81 18.70 0.58 19.54
N GLU A 82 19.42 0.06 20.52
CA GLU A 82 19.24 -1.30 21.06
C GLU A 82 18.15 -1.35 22.18
N GLU A 83 17.57 -0.22 22.54
CA GLU A 83 16.49 -0.20 23.52
C GLU A 83 15.27 -1.00 22.99
N PRO A 84 14.59 -1.74 23.87
CA PRO A 84 13.41 -2.48 23.44
C PRO A 84 12.22 -1.55 23.11
N GLY A 85 11.34 -1.99 22.20
CA GLY A 85 10.10 -1.33 21.88
C GLY A 85 10.19 -0.36 20.69
N TYR A 86 9.13 0.44 20.55
CA TYR A 86 8.91 1.26 19.34
C TYR A 86 9.81 2.50 19.26
N HIS A 87 10.51 2.87 20.34
CA HIS A 87 11.44 4.00 20.42
C HIS A 87 12.88 3.60 20.07
N SER A 88 13.06 2.54 19.30
CA SER A 88 14.37 2.10 18.79
C SER A 88 14.55 2.34 17.29
N PHE A 89 13.57 2.93 16.62
CA PHE A 89 13.57 3.08 15.16
C PHE A 89 13.56 4.55 14.75
N SER A 90 14.30 4.85 13.69
CA SER A 90 14.28 6.15 13.03
C SER A 90 13.87 6.02 11.56
N LEU A 91 13.32 7.10 11.03
CA LEU A 91 12.96 7.21 9.64
C LEU A 91 13.92 8.15 8.93
N LEU A 92 14.50 7.69 7.84
CA LEU A 92 15.64 8.31 7.18
C LEU A 92 15.37 8.50 5.68
N VAL A 93 15.83 9.60 5.10
CA VAL A 93 15.87 9.75 3.63
C VAL A 93 17.21 9.25 3.13
N VAL A 94 17.17 8.23 2.26
CA VAL A 94 18.37 7.59 1.70
C VAL A 94 18.36 7.75 0.18
N PRO A 95 19.24 8.58 -0.42
CA PRO A 95 19.41 8.61 -1.87
C PRO A 95 19.84 7.24 -2.40
N SER A 96 19.18 6.76 -3.46
CA SER A 96 19.44 5.42 -4.02
C SER A 96 20.78 5.32 -4.75
N SER A 97 21.35 6.44 -5.15
CA SER A 97 22.64 6.50 -5.84
C SER A 97 23.86 6.44 -4.93
N LEU A 98 23.69 6.35 -3.60
CA LEU A 98 24.80 6.30 -2.67
C LEU A 98 25.58 4.99 -2.78
N PRO A 99 26.92 5.05 -2.60
CA PRO A 99 27.74 3.85 -2.46
C PRO A 99 27.21 2.94 -1.34
N GLY A 100 27.15 1.64 -1.63
CA GLY A 100 26.62 0.63 -0.69
C GLY A 100 25.11 0.40 -0.81
N VAL A 101 24.37 1.24 -1.51
CA VAL A 101 22.98 0.93 -1.89
C VAL A 101 22.99 0.07 -3.14
N THR A 102 22.41 -1.10 -3.07
CA THR A 102 22.30 -2.03 -4.20
C THR A 102 20.84 -2.41 -4.42
N VAL A 103 20.37 -2.19 -5.65
CA VAL A 103 19.11 -2.76 -6.11
C VAL A 103 19.36 -4.21 -6.48
N GLY A 104 18.69 -5.11 -5.80
CA GLY A 104 18.76 -6.53 -6.07
C GLY A 104 17.86 -6.93 -7.24
N ARG A 105 17.18 -8.03 -7.08
CA ARG A 105 16.29 -8.56 -8.11
C ARG A 105 15.00 -7.75 -8.19
N LYS A 106 14.56 -7.40 -9.42
CA LYS A 106 13.18 -7.03 -9.69
C LYS A 106 12.30 -8.27 -9.48
N LEU A 107 11.28 -8.13 -8.65
CA LEU A 107 10.38 -9.24 -8.31
C LEU A 107 9.24 -9.34 -9.32
N GLU A 108 8.98 -10.55 -9.80
CA GLU A 108 7.81 -10.85 -10.61
C GLU A 108 6.59 -11.05 -9.71
N LYS A 109 5.52 -10.35 -10.02
CA LYS A 109 4.28 -10.36 -9.24
C LYS A 109 3.16 -11.07 -9.98
N LEU A 110 2.17 -11.55 -9.22
CA LEU A 110 0.93 -12.10 -9.78
C LEU A 110 0.15 -11.04 -10.58
N GLY A 111 0.09 -9.81 -10.08
CA GLY A 111 -0.62 -8.67 -10.65
C GLY A 111 0.17 -7.38 -10.56
N THR A 112 -0.44 -6.25 -10.93
CA THR A 112 0.17 -4.92 -10.95
C THR A 112 1.52 -4.89 -11.68
N HIS A 113 1.60 -5.54 -12.86
CA HIS A 113 2.86 -5.74 -13.59
C HIS A 113 3.50 -4.43 -14.08
N ILE A 114 2.70 -3.38 -14.23
CA ILE A 114 3.19 -2.06 -14.64
C ILE A 114 4.03 -1.38 -13.53
N SER A 115 3.77 -1.73 -12.26
CA SER A 115 4.55 -1.25 -11.11
C SER A 115 5.71 -2.21 -10.86
N ASP A 116 6.92 -1.71 -10.70
CA ASP A 116 8.05 -2.53 -10.26
C ASP A 116 8.00 -2.78 -8.74
N THR A 117 8.72 -3.79 -8.34
CA THR A 117 8.95 -4.14 -6.93
C THR A 117 10.30 -4.82 -6.83
N ALA A 118 11.14 -4.43 -5.88
CA ALA A 118 12.52 -4.92 -5.80
C ALA A 118 12.94 -5.30 -4.38
N GLU A 119 14.07 -6.01 -4.34
CA GLU A 119 14.92 -6.18 -3.16
C GLU A 119 15.95 -5.04 -3.13
N LEU A 120 16.24 -4.53 -1.95
CA LEU A 120 17.24 -3.49 -1.72
C LEU A 120 18.23 -3.98 -0.65
N PHE A 121 19.50 -3.71 -0.85
CA PHE A 121 20.57 -4.05 0.10
C PHE A 121 21.35 -2.80 0.46
N PHE A 122 21.76 -2.72 1.73
CA PHE A 122 22.54 -1.62 2.30
C PHE A 122 23.79 -2.20 2.96
N ASP A 123 24.96 -1.83 2.45
CA ASP A 123 26.26 -2.23 2.96
C ASP A 123 27.07 -0.98 3.30
N ASN A 124 27.18 -0.66 4.59
CA ASN A 124 27.89 0.48 5.12
C ASN A 124 27.50 1.83 4.44
N VAL A 125 26.22 1.99 4.11
CA VAL A 125 25.70 3.20 3.46
C VAL A 125 25.78 4.38 4.43
N ARG A 126 26.52 5.41 4.06
CA ARG A 126 26.68 6.61 4.88
C ARG A 126 25.77 7.72 4.40
N ILE A 127 24.91 8.22 5.30
CA ILE A 127 24.04 9.37 5.05
C ILE A 127 24.30 10.46 6.10
N PRO A 128 24.20 11.75 5.73
CA PRO A 128 24.27 12.84 6.72
C PRO A 128 23.16 12.74 7.76
N ALA A 129 23.43 13.09 9.01
CA ALA A 129 22.43 13.08 10.09
C ALA A 129 21.22 14.00 9.80
N ARG A 130 21.40 15.05 8.98
CA ARG A 130 20.32 15.93 8.51
C ARG A 130 19.28 15.22 7.62
N ASN A 131 19.54 13.99 7.15
CA ASN A 131 18.60 13.16 6.42
C ASN A 131 17.60 12.43 7.33
N LEU A 132 17.67 12.64 8.64
CA LEU A 132 16.70 12.16 9.62
C LEU A 132 15.35 12.87 9.43
N ILE A 133 14.27 12.09 9.35
CA ILE A 133 12.90 12.61 9.31
C ILE A 133 12.38 12.72 10.75
N GLY A 134 12.06 13.92 11.17
CA GLY A 134 11.58 14.20 12.54
C GLY A 134 12.67 14.01 13.59
N LYS A 135 12.37 13.27 14.66
CA LYS A 135 13.30 13.00 15.75
C LYS A 135 13.82 11.58 15.70
N GLU A 136 15.05 11.41 16.16
CA GLU A 136 15.68 10.09 16.30
C GLU A 136 14.88 9.23 17.28
N ASN A 137 14.73 7.96 16.96
CA ASN A 137 13.97 6.96 17.72
C ASN A 137 12.44 7.17 17.76
N GLU A 138 11.88 8.10 16.97
CA GLU A 138 10.43 8.25 16.80
C GLU A 138 9.92 7.77 15.43
N GLY A 139 10.79 7.20 14.62
CA GLY A 139 10.49 6.80 13.23
C GLY A 139 9.40 5.75 13.09
N PHE A 140 9.24 4.86 14.07
CA PHE A 140 8.16 3.88 14.07
C PHE A 140 6.78 4.56 14.09
N ILE A 141 6.60 5.53 14.97
CA ILE A 141 5.34 6.26 15.11
C ILE A 141 5.03 7.05 13.84
N TYR A 142 6.03 7.70 13.24
CA TYR A 142 5.86 8.42 11.98
C TYR A 142 5.48 7.48 10.82
N GLN A 143 6.10 6.28 10.77
CA GLN A 143 5.78 5.29 9.76
C GLN A 143 4.37 4.72 9.92
N MET A 144 3.90 4.48 11.15
CA MET A 144 2.53 4.04 11.40
C MET A 144 1.50 5.09 10.93
N LYS A 145 1.76 6.37 11.16
CA LYS A 145 0.91 7.46 10.64
C LYS A 145 0.97 7.53 9.09
N GLN A 146 2.15 7.34 8.51
CA GLN A 146 2.33 7.24 7.05
C GLN A 146 1.44 6.14 6.46
N PHE A 147 1.41 4.96 7.08
CA PHE A 147 0.56 3.85 6.62
C PHE A 147 -0.93 4.17 6.63
N GLN A 148 -1.41 5.03 7.54
CA GLN A 148 -2.80 5.49 7.51
C GLN A 148 -3.11 6.27 6.22
N HIS A 149 -2.21 7.15 5.77
CA HIS A 149 -2.36 7.88 4.52
C HIS A 149 -2.41 6.94 3.31
N GLU A 150 -1.58 5.91 3.29
CA GLU A 150 -1.59 4.89 2.23
C GLU A 150 -2.90 4.12 2.20
N ARG A 151 -3.38 3.66 3.36
CA ARG A 151 -4.64 2.93 3.47
C ARG A 151 -5.81 3.76 2.98
N ILE A 152 -5.93 5.03 3.40
CA ILE A 152 -7.00 5.93 2.93
C ILE A 152 -6.99 6.04 1.40
N ALA A 153 -5.81 6.17 0.76
CA ALA A 153 -5.70 6.30 -0.69
C ALA A 153 -6.16 5.04 -1.43
N LEU A 154 -6.04 3.86 -0.84
CA LEU A 154 -6.47 2.59 -1.42
C LEU A 154 -7.99 2.39 -1.42
N LEU A 155 -8.72 3.02 -0.49
CA LEU A 155 -10.16 2.80 -0.35
C LEU A 155 -10.98 3.30 -1.55
N PRO A 156 -10.81 4.55 -2.02
CA PRO A 156 -11.50 5.01 -3.22
C PRO A 156 -11.10 4.23 -4.47
N PHE A 157 -9.84 3.81 -4.60
CA PHE A 157 -9.42 2.94 -5.69
C PHE A 157 -10.25 1.65 -5.72
N ALA A 158 -10.47 1.01 -4.56
CA ALA A 158 -11.20 -0.25 -4.49
C ALA A 158 -12.65 -0.14 -4.97
N TYR A 159 -13.43 0.83 -4.48
CA TYR A 159 -14.84 0.93 -4.88
C TYR A 159 -15.01 1.43 -6.32
N VAL A 160 -14.10 2.27 -6.83
CA VAL A 160 -14.12 2.70 -8.24
C VAL A 160 -13.77 1.53 -9.15
N ALA A 161 -12.69 0.79 -8.86
CA ALA A 161 -12.31 -0.37 -9.65
C ALA A 161 -13.38 -1.47 -9.63
N ALA A 162 -14.00 -1.75 -8.46
CA ALA A 162 -15.11 -2.69 -8.36
C ALA A 162 -16.30 -2.25 -9.23
N ARG A 163 -16.62 -0.97 -9.25
CA ARG A 163 -17.67 -0.43 -10.10
C ARG A 163 -17.36 -0.61 -11.58
N ASP A 164 -16.14 -0.26 -12.02
CA ASP A 164 -15.72 -0.41 -13.41
C ASP A 164 -15.78 -1.87 -13.88
N ILE A 165 -15.34 -2.81 -13.03
CA ILE A 165 -15.42 -4.25 -13.29
C ILE A 165 -16.87 -4.68 -13.51
N ILE A 166 -17.79 -4.22 -12.66
CA ILE A 166 -19.21 -4.54 -12.77
C ILE A 166 -19.78 -3.98 -14.07
N ASP A 167 -19.51 -2.72 -14.39
CA ASP A 167 -20.07 -2.07 -15.58
C ASP A 167 -19.62 -2.76 -16.87
N MET A 168 -18.32 -3.12 -16.98
CA MET A 168 -17.81 -3.91 -18.12
C MET A 168 -18.46 -5.31 -18.17
N THR A 169 -18.66 -5.94 -17.02
CA THR A 169 -19.27 -7.27 -16.95
C THR A 169 -20.73 -7.23 -17.36
N VAL A 170 -21.48 -6.22 -16.92
CA VAL A 170 -22.88 -6.01 -17.33
C VAL A 170 -23.00 -5.85 -18.84
N GLU A 171 -22.06 -5.10 -19.46
CA GLU A 171 -22.03 -4.96 -20.92
C GLU A 171 -21.79 -6.30 -21.65
N HIS A 172 -20.86 -7.11 -21.12
CA HIS A 172 -20.57 -8.43 -21.63
C HIS A 172 -21.77 -9.38 -21.52
N ILE A 173 -22.39 -9.54 -20.33
CA ILE A 173 -23.47 -10.49 -20.09
C ILE A 173 -24.81 -10.07 -20.71
N ARG A 174 -24.99 -8.82 -21.11
CA ARG A 174 -26.10 -8.36 -21.95
C ARG A 174 -26.02 -8.89 -23.37
N LYS A 175 -24.79 -8.99 -23.92
CA LYS A 175 -24.52 -9.48 -25.28
C LYS A 175 -24.39 -11.00 -25.35
N ARG A 176 -23.92 -11.63 -24.28
CA ARG A 176 -23.68 -13.07 -24.21
C ARG A 176 -24.98 -13.85 -24.11
N VAL A 177 -25.27 -14.65 -25.10
CA VAL A 177 -26.45 -15.55 -25.14
C VAL A 177 -26.06 -16.95 -24.69
N VAL A 178 -26.81 -17.51 -23.74
CA VAL A 178 -26.64 -18.87 -23.21
C VAL A 178 -28.00 -19.51 -23.03
N PHE A 179 -28.20 -20.70 -23.59
CA PHE A 179 -29.50 -21.38 -23.63
C PHE A 179 -30.61 -20.47 -24.18
N GLY A 180 -30.33 -19.80 -25.30
CA GLY A 180 -31.29 -18.98 -26.05
C GLY A 180 -31.68 -17.64 -25.43
N LYS A 181 -31.06 -17.22 -24.30
CA LYS A 181 -31.34 -15.96 -23.63
C LYS A 181 -30.07 -15.23 -23.25
N PRO A 182 -30.05 -13.87 -23.23
CA PRO A 182 -28.94 -13.10 -22.69
C PRO A 182 -28.63 -13.51 -21.25
N LEU A 183 -27.34 -13.60 -20.94
CA LEU A 183 -26.88 -14.11 -19.64
C LEU A 183 -27.38 -13.23 -18.48
N ILE A 184 -27.53 -11.91 -18.68
CA ILE A 184 -28.08 -10.94 -17.72
C ILE A 184 -29.50 -11.32 -17.25
N THR A 185 -30.27 -12.12 -18.00
CA THR A 185 -31.63 -12.54 -17.62
C THR A 185 -31.64 -13.53 -16.46
N ARG A 186 -30.51 -14.09 -16.08
CA ARG A 186 -30.39 -15.02 -14.95
C ARG A 186 -30.48 -14.24 -13.64
N GLN A 187 -31.49 -14.56 -12.83
CA GLN A 187 -31.80 -13.85 -11.58
C GLN A 187 -30.61 -13.87 -10.61
N VAL A 188 -29.92 -15.01 -10.47
CA VAL A 188 -28.77 -15.15 -9.58
C VAL A 188 -27.66 -14.14 -9.89
N LEU A 189 -27.41 -13.84 -11.16
CA LEU A 189 -26.38 -12.84 -11.55
C LEU A 189 -26.82 -11.43 -11.22
N ARG A 190 -28.10 -11.09 -11.48
CA ARG A 190 -28.65 -9.77 -11.14
C ARG A 190 -28.62 -9.51 -9.65
N HIS A 191 -28.97 -10.52 -8.83
CA HIS A 191 -28.90 -10.39 -7.37
C HIS A 191 -27.47 -10.18 -6.87
N ARG A 192 -26.51 -10.94 -7.43
CA ARG A 192 -25.11 -10.78 -7.09
C ARG A 192 -24.57 -9.39 -7.42
N LEU A 193 -24.87 -8.89 -8.63
CA LEU A 193 -24.52 -7.53 -9.03
C LEU A 193 -25.16 -6.47 -8.12
N ALA A 194 -26.42 -6.63 -7.75
CA ALA A 194 -27.12 -5.70 -6.86
C ALA A 194 -26.50 -5.68 -5.45
N ASN A 195 -26.12 -6.83 -4.91
CA ASN A 195 -25.42 -6.91 -3.62
C ASN A 195 -24.09 -6.15 -3.67
N TRP A 196 -23.25 -6.41 -4.67
CA TRP A 196 -21.98 -5.70 -4.82
C TRP A 196 -22.14 -4.19 -4.98
N LEU A 197 -23.15 -3.74 -5.74
CA LEU A 197 -23.45 -2.30 -5.86
C LEU A 197 -23.85 -1.69 -4.52
N THR A 198 -24.56 -2.44 -3.68
CA THR A 198 -24.90 -2.02 -2.31
C THR A 198 -23.66 -1.90 -1.44
N GLU A 199 -22.77 -2.90 -1.47
CA GLU A 199 -21.50 -2.89 -0.71
C GLU A 199 -20.56 -1.78 -1.18
N ILE A 200 -20.48 -1.52 -2.50
CA ILE A 200 -19.73 -0.40 -3.07
C ILE A 200 -20.24 0.93 -2.48
N GLU A 201 -21.54 1.14 -2.40
CA GLU A 201 -22.09 2.39 -1.82
C GLU A 201 -21.81 2.46 -0.32
N CYS A 202 -21.92 1.35 0.42
CA CYS A 202 -21.54 1.31 1.84
C CYS A 202 -20.05 1.68 2.05
N LEU A 203 -19.13 1.09 1.29
CA LEU A 203 -17.70 1.43 1.36
C LEU A 203 -17.45 2.90 1.01
N LYS A 204 -18.09 3.40 -0.03
CA LYS A 204 -17.98 4.82 -0.42
C LYS A 204 -18.44 5.76 0.69
N GLN A 205 -19.54 5.46 1.38
CA GLN A 205 -20.02 6.27 2.50
C GLN A 205 -19.05 6.19 3.71
N LEU A 206 -18.46 5.02 3.97
CA LEU A 206 -17.42 4.88 4.98
C LEU A 206 -16.19 5.75 4.63
N VAL A 207 -15.76 5.77 3.37
CA VAL A 207 -14.65 6.64 2.92
C VAL A 207 -14.99 8.13 3.15
N TYR A 208 -16.20 8.57 2.81
CA TYR A 208 -16.62 9.94 3.07
C TYR A 208 -16.67 10.26 4.58
N HIS A 209 -17.06 9.29 5.40
CA HIS A 209 -17.02 9.44 6.85
C HIS A 209 -15.58 9.62 7.35
N ILE A 210 -14.65 8.76 6.93
CA ILE A 210 -13.22 8.85 7.26
C ILE A 210 -12.65 10.22 6.87
N VAL A 211 -12.93 10.69 5.65
CA VAL A 211 -12.45 11.99 5.18
C VAL A 211 -13.00 13.14 6.03
N ARG A 212 -14.28 13.10 6.41
CA ARG A 212 -14.86 14.10 7.32
C ARG A 212 -14.21 14.08 8.69
N MET A 213 -13.95 12.91 9.28
CA MET A 213 -13.23 12.78 10.55
C MET A 213 -11.83 13.40 10.45
N LYS A 214 -11.07 13.06 9.40
CA LYS A 214 -9.72 13.62 9.18
C LYS A 214 -9.74 15.12 8.97
N ALA A 215 -10.71 15.65 8.22
CA ALA A 215 -10.87 17.10 8.03
C ALA A 215 -11.21 17.83 9.33
N ALA A 216 -11.89 17.16 10.26
CA ALA A 216 -12.19 17.67 11.61
C ALA A 216 -11.04 17.48 12.62
N GLY A 217 -9.89 16.92 12.19
CA GLY A 217 -8.76 16.64 13.08
C GLY A 217 -8.97 15.45 14.04
N LEU A 218 -9.99 14.63 13.80
CA LEU A 218 -10.31 13.46 14.61
C LEU A 218 -9.43 12.26 14.21
N ASP A 219 -9.17 11.38 15.17
CA ASP A 219 -8.56 10.09 14.86
C ASP A 219 -9.56 9.17 14.15
N ALA A 220 -9.17 8.64 13.02
CA ALA A 220 -9.97 7.76 12.18
C ALA A 220 -9.28 6.39 11.97
N THR A 221 -8.33 6.03 12.84
CA THR A 221 -7.51 4.82 12.69
C THR A 221 -8.36 3.55 12.61
N LYS A 222 -9.39 3.45 13.44
CA LYS A 222 -10.32 2.32 13.45
C LYS A 222 -11.11 2.23 12.13
N GLU A 223 -11.71 3.33 11.73
CA GLU A 223 -12.53 3.42 10.51
C GLU A 223 -11.69 3.17 9.24
N ILE A 224 -10.45 3.63 9.22
CA ILE A 224 -9.49 3.36 8.13
C ILE A 224 -9.19 1.86 8.07
N SER A 225 -8.97 1.21 9.22
CA SER A 225 -8.72 -0.24 9.29
C SER A 225 -9.95 -1.03 8.81
N MET A 226 -11.15 -0.66 9.26
CA MET A 226 -12.42 -1.22 8.77
C MET A 226 -12.58 -1.05 7.26
N GLY A 227 -12.34 0.16 6.77
CA GLY A 227 -12.38 0.45 5.33
C GLY A 227 -11.42 -0.42 4.52
N LYS A 228 -10.19 -0.66 5.05
CA LYS A 228 -9.19 -1.49 4.39
C LYS A 228 -9.62 -2.97 4.29
N VAL A 229 -10.23 -3.52 5.34
CA VAL A 229 -10.81 -4.87 5.32
C VAL A 229 -11.90 -4.96 4.25
N VAL A 230 -12.91 -4.10 4.33
CA VAL A 230 -14.04 -4.10 3.38
C VAL A 230 -13.56 -3.90 1.94
N ALA A 231 -12.62 -2.98 1.71
CA ALA A 231 -12.09 -2.69 0.37
C ALA A 231 -11.38 -3.91 -0.23
N GLY A 232 -10.58 -4.63 0.56
CA GLY A 232 -9.86 -5.83 0.13
C GLY A 232 -10.79 -6.96 -0.25
N GLN A 233 -11.77 -7.25 0.62
CA GLN A 233 -12.77 -8.30 0.41
C GLN A 233 -13.65 -8.00 -0.79
N LEU A 234 -14.24 -6.81 -0.85
CA LEU A 234 -15.16 -6.39 -1.91
C LEU A 234 -14.49 -6.44 -3.29
N LEU A 235 -13.31 -5.83 -3.45
CA LEU A 235 -12.64 -5.79 -4.75
C LEU A 235 -12.27 -7.19 -5.23
N THR A 236 -11.80 -8.04 -4.32
CA THR A 236 -11.43 -9.43 -4.64
C THR A 236 -12.66 -10.25 -5.04
N GLU A 237 -13.75 -10.14 -4.29
CA GLU A 237 -14.98 -10.87 -4.58
C GLU A 237 -15.62 -10.43 -5.91
N VAL A 238 -15.67 -9.12 -6.16
CA VAL A 238 -16.19 -8.57 -7.42
C VAL A 238 -15.34 -9.02 -8.59
N ALA A 239 -14.01 -8.96 -8.48
CA ALA A 239 -13.12 -9.37 -9.56
C ALA A 239 -13.24 -10.86 -9.90
N ASP A 240 -13.28 -11.74 -8.89
CA ASP A 240 -13.49 -13.18 -9.04
C ASP A 240 -14.85 -13.49 -9.68
N GLY A 241 -15.91 -12.95 -9.09
CA GLY A 241 -17.26 -13.26 -9.57
C GLY A 241 -17.57 -12.68 -10.94
N CYS A 242 -17.01 -11.53 -11.30
CA CYS A 242 -17.13 -10.98 -12.64
C CYS A 242 -16.32 -11.80 -13.65
N LEU A 243 -15.10 -12.23 -13.32
CA LEU A 243 -14.32 -13.15 -14.16
C LEU A 243 -15.10 -14.43 -14.44
N GLN A 244 -15.75 -15.01 -13.43
CA GLN A 244 -16.62 -16.18 -13.61
C GLN A 244 -17.74 -15.94 -14.63
N MET A 245 -18.31 -14.74 -14.69
CA MET A 245 -19.36 -14.38 -15.65
C MET A 245 -18.87 -14.29 -17.10
N TYR A 246 -17.56 -14.11 -17.32
CA TYR A 246 -16.91 -14.16 -18.63
C TYR A 246 -16.67 -15.61 -19.08
N GLY A 247 -16.69 -16.58 -18.16
CA GLY A 247 -16.37 -17.98 -18.47
C GLY A 247 -14.95 -18.17 -19.01
N GLY A 248 -14.75 -19.08 -19.96
CA GLY A 248 -13.41 -19.34 -20.53
C GLY A 248 -12.72 -18.10 -21.10
N LEU A 249 -13.48 -17.15 -21.63
CA LEU A 249 -12.93 -15.87 -22.11
C LEU A 249 -12.25 -15.08 -20.98
N GLY A 250 -12.85 -15.07 -19.78
CA GLY A 250 -12.29 -14.38 -18.61
C GLY A 250 -10.96 -14.99 -18.13
N PHE A 251 -10.67 -16.23 -18.46
CA PHE A 251 -9.44 -16.93 -18.08
C PHE A 251 -8.25 -16.63 -19.00
N MET A 252 -8.47 -15.86 -20.07
CA MET A 252 -7.42 -15.50 -21.03
C MET A 252 -6.68 -14.24 -20.58
N ASN A 253 -5.35 -14.25 -20.69
CA ASN A 253 -4.49 -13.14 -20.26
C ASN A 253 -4.74 -11.84 -21.02
N GLU A 254 -5.22 -11.91 -22.26
CA GLU A 254 -5.55 -10.76 -23.11
C GLU A 254 -6.76 -9.99 -22.60
N MET A 255 -7.60 -10.64 -21.77
CA MET A 255 -8.80 -10.00 -21.24
C MET A 255 -8.50 -9.11 -20.05
N ILE A 256 -9.05 -7.91 -20.08
CA ILE A 256 -8.88 -6.95 -18.99
C ILE A 256 -9.41 -7.48 -17.64
N ILE A 257 -10.48 -8.29 -17.67
CA ILE A 257 -11.06 -8.89 -16.47
C ILE A 257 -10.07 -9.83 -15.75
N SER A 258 -9.24 -10.58 -16.50
CA SER A 258 -8.21 -11.43 -15.91
C SER A 258 -7.10 -10.61 -15.23
N ARG A 259 -6.80 -9.42 -15.77
CA ARG A 259 -5.88 -8.47 -15.13
C ARG A 259 -6.47 -7.94 -13.83
N TYR A 260 -7.72 -7.49 -13.81
CA TYR A 260 -8.38 -7.04 -12.59
C TYR A 260 -8.39 -8.11 -11.49
N PHE A 261 -8.65 -9.37 -11.86
CA PHE A 261 -8.59 -10.50 -10.92
C PHE A 261 -7.21 -10.63 -10.26
N ARG A 262 -6.13 -10.58 -11.05
CA ARG A 262 -4.77 -10.66 -10.52
C ARG A 262 -4.40 -9.43 -9.67
N ASP A 263 -4.75 -8.26 -10.13
CA ASP A 263 -4.42 -6.99 -9.47
C ASP A 263 -5.17 -6.83 -8.14
N ALA A 264 -6.45 -7.20 -8.11
CA ALA A 264 -7.30 -7.12 -6.92
C ALA A 264 -6.72 -7.92 -5.74
N ARG A 265 -6.08 -9.07 -6.00
CA ARG A 265 -5.55 -9.95 -4.95
C ARG A 265 -4.45 -9.31 -4.11
N GLY A 266 -3.79 -8.28 -4.63
CA GLY A 266 -2.78 -7.52 -3.88
C GLY A 266 -3.36 -6.68 -2.75
N LEU A 267 -4.60 -6.22 -2.87
CA LEU A 267 -5.20 -5.27 -1.92
C LEU A 267 -5.41 -5.85 -0.50
N PRO A 268 -5.88 -7.09 -0.29
CA PRO A 268 -5.96 -7.68 1.05
C PRO A 268 -4.61 -7.87 1.75
N ILE A 269 -3.50 -7.88 0.99
CA ILE A 269 -2.16 -8.15 1.49
C ILE A 269 -1.38 -6.85 1.76
N ALA A 270 -1.33 -5.96 0.76
CA ALA A 270 -0.51 -4.76 0.80
C ALA A 270 -1.10 -3.68 1.73
N GLY A 271 -0.25 -2.85 2.34
CA GLY A 271 -0.67 -1.78 3.24
C GLY A 271 -1.22 -2.25 4.59
N GLY A 272 -0.90 -3.49 4.97
CA GLY A 272 -1.38 -4.21 6.14
C GLY A 272 -2.31 -5.35 5.75
N ALA A 273 -1.91 -6.59 6.09
CA ALA A 273 -2.72 -7.78 5.84
C ALA A 273 -4.09 -7.65 6.54
N GLU A 274 -5.10 -8.27 5.94
CA GLU A 274 -6.48 -8.20 6.45
C GLU A 274 -6.58 -8.65 7.91
N GLU A 275 -5.88 -9.73 8.27
CA GLU A 275 -5.84 -10.27 9.62
C GLU A 275 -5.26 -9.26 10.62
N VAL A 276 -4.22 -8.52 10.24
CA VAL A 276 -3.63 -7.46 11.07
C VAL A 276 -4.62 -6.31 11.26
N MET A 277 -5.40 -5.97 10.24
CA MET A 277 -6.43 -4.94 10.37
C MET A 277 -7.56 -5.38 11.29
N LEU A 278 -7.97 -6.65 11.22
CA LEU A 278 -9.00 -7.24 12.09
C LEU A 278 -8.53 -7.27 13.55
N ASP A 279 -7.28 -7.67 13.81
CA ASP A 279 -6.68 -7.63 15.15
C ASP A 279 -6.64 -6.20 15.71
N TYR A 280 -6.27 -5.22 14.87
CA TYR A 280 -6.28 -3.82 15.26
C TYR A 280 -7.67 -3.33 15.66
N ILE A 281 -8.69 -3.68 14.87
CA ILE A 281 -10.08 -3.32 15.16
C ILE A 281 -10.52 -3.96 16.48
N ALA A 282 -10.24 -5.25 16.67
CA ALA A 282 -10.59 -5.99 17.88
C ALA A 282 -9.95 -5.38 19.14
N GLN A 283 -8.65 -5.05 19.08
CA GLN A 283 -7.96 -4.37 20.17
C GLN A 283 -8.56 -3.01 20.52
N MET A 284 -8.95 -2.22 19.50
CA MET A 284 -9.58 -0.90 19.72
C MET A 284 -10.99 -1.01 20.32
N GLU A 285 -11.68 -2.12 20.10
CA GLU A 285 -12.97 -2.42 20.74
C GLU A 285 -12.81 -3.07 22.13
N GLY A 286 -11.57 -3.41 22.55
CA GLY A 286 -11.30 -4.01 23.85
C GLY A 286 -11.48 -5.52 23.90
N TYR A 287 -11.39 -6.21 22.77
CA TYR A 287 -11.46 -7.68 22.66
C TYR A 287 -10.10 -8.33 22.86
#